data_576294f38b9cf5d9461577538ee751ac
#
_entry.id   576294f38b9cf5d9461577538ee751ac
#
_cell.length_a   1.000
_cell.length_b   1.000
_cell.length_c   1.000
_cell.angle_alpha   90.00
_cell.angle_beta   90.00
_cell.angle_gamma   90.00
#
_symmetry.space_group_name_H-M   'P 1'
#
loop_
_entity.id
_entity.type
_entity.pdbx_description
1 polymer ?
#
loop_
_entity_poly.entity_id
_entity_poly.type
_entity_poly.pdbx_seq_one_letter_code
_entity_poly.pdbx_strand_id
1 'polypeptide(L)'
;MTAALEIKDLHAWYGESHILHGINLSVQKGQVLTLLGRNGAGRTTTLRAIMGLTGARKGSIKVHGSETIDMATHRIAHLGLGYCPEERGIFASLTTEENLHLPPRLSGGRATPMSDAQIYQMFPNLAERRHSPGTRLSGGEQQMLAVARILRTGADILLLDEISEGLAPVIVQTLARMITALKAQGYTIVMVEQNFRFAAPLADHFIVVEHGEVVESFAAAELPAKQAKLDELLSV
;
A
#
# COMPACT_ATOMS: atom_id res chain seq x y z
N MET A 1 -22.07 -3.31 5.43
CA MET A 1 -20.68 -3.58 5.92
C MET A 1 -19.99 -2.24 6.10
N THR A 2 -19.20 -2.05 7.15
CA THR A 2 -18.53 -0.77 7.41
C THR A 2 -17.23 -0.73 6.63
N ALA A 3 -16.98 0.35 5.87
CA ALA A 3 -15.72 0.55 5.14
C ALA A 3 -14.55 0.61 6.13
N ALA A 4 -13.42 -0.03 5.78
CA ALA A 4 -12.17 0.08 6.53
C ALA A 4 -11.50 1.43 6.25
N LEU A 5 -11.58 1.89 5.00
CA LEU A 5 -11.10 3.20 4.55
C LEU A 5 -12.18 3.84 3.67
N GLU A 6 -12.51 5.10 3.93
CA GLU A 6 -13.43 5.91 3.12
C GLU A 6 -12.81 7.27 2.88
N ILE A 7 -12.81 7.70 1.62
CA ILE A 7 -12.29 9.00 1.19
C ILE A 7 -13.39 9.72 0.40
N LYS A 8 -13.64 10.98 0.77
CA LYS A 8 -14.62 11.83 0.10
C LYS A 8 -14.00 13.19 -0.22
N ASP A 9 -14.10 13.58 -1.48
CA ASP A 9 -13.68 14.88 -2.00
C ASP A 9 -12.27 15.27 -1.53
N LEU A 10 -11.31 14.35 -1.66
CA LEU A 10 -9.95 14.56 -1.18
C LEU A 10 -9.17 15.42 -2.16
N HIS A 11 -8.73 16.56 -1.66
CA HIS A 11 -7.75 17.44 -2.30
C HIS A 11 -6.44 17.40 -1.51
N ALA A 12 -5.29 17.45 -2.21
CA ALA A 12 -3.97 17.46 -1.59
C ALA A 12 -2.97 18.31 -2.37
N TRP A 13 -2.05 18.93 -1.64
CA TRP A 13 -1.05 19.86 -2.18
C TRP A 13 0.36 19.51 -1.69
N TYR A 14 1.34 19.81 -2.54
CA TYR A 14 2.74 19.99 -2.15
C TYR A 14 3.13 21.47 -2.36
N GLY A 15 3.29 22.23 -1.28
CA GLY A 15 3.41 23.68 -1.36
C GLY A 15 2.20 24.30 -2.08
N GLU A 16 2.45 25.03 -3.15
CA GLU A 16 1.42 25.65 -4.00
C GLU A 16 0.82 24.69 -5.05
N SER A 17 1.45 23.53 -5.27
CA SER A 17 1.01 22.59 -6.32
C SER A 17 -0.17 21.76 -5.86
N HIS A 18 -1.35 21.96 -6.44
CA HIS A 18 -2.55 21.17 -6.24
C HIS A 18 -2.46 19.88 -7.05
N ILE A 19 -2.41 18.73 -6.41
CA ILE A 19 -2.18 17.43 -7.07
C ILE A 19 -3.43 16.56 -7.11
N LEU A 20 -4.23 16.52 -6.04
CA LEU A 20 -5.46 15.75 -6.00
C LEU A 20 -6.68 16.65 -6.06
N HIS A 21 -7.61 16.34 -6.95
CA HIS A 21 -8.73 17.18 -7.34
C HIS A 21 -10.09 16.51 -7.04
N GLY A 22 -10.29 16.10 -5.76
CA GLY A 22 -11.58 15.52 -5.35
C GLY A 22 -11.63 13.99 -5.48
N ILE A 23 -10.56 13.29 -5.05
CA ILE A 23 -10.53 11.82 -5.02
C ILE A 23 -11.62 11.28 -4.10
N ASN A 24 -12.40 10.32 -4.64
CA ASN A 24 -13.41 9.57 -3.91
C ASN A 24 -13.11 8.08 -4.03
N LEU A 25 -13.00 7.37 -2.89
CA LEU A 25 -12.85 5.92 -2.87
C LEU A 25 -13.33 5.32 -1.53
N SER A 26 -13.66 4.04 -1.57
CA SER A 26 -14.02 3.27 -0.37
C SER A 26 -13.50 1.85 -0.49
N VAL A 27 -12.96 1.32 0.60
CA VAL A 27 -12.44 -0.05 0.68
C VAL A 27 -13.11 -0.76 1.85
N GLN A 28 -13.73 -1.90 1.58
CA GLN A 28 -14.31 -2.73 2.63
C GLN A 28 -13.22 -3.55 3.33
N LYS A 29 -13.48 -3.95 4.58
CA LYS A 29 -12.55 -4.80 5.32
C LYS A 29 -12.26 -6.10 4.55
N GLY A 30 -10.98 -6.45 4.44
CA GLY A 30 -10.51 -7.67 3.75
C GLY A 30 -10.47 -7.58 2.23
N GLN A 31 -10.74 -6.40 1.64
CA GLN A 31 -10.63 -6.19 0.20
C GLN A 31 -9.26 -5.68 -0.22
N VAL A 32 -8.91 -5.97 -1.47
CA VAL A 32 -7.77 -5.40 -2.19
C VAL A 32 -8.31 -4.39 -3.21
N LEU A 33 -7.99 -3.11 -3.00
CA LEU A 33 -8.23 -2.03 -3.95
C LEU A 33 -6.93 -1.71 -4.67
N THR A 34 -6.97 -1.62 -6.00
CA THR A 34 -5.82 -1.18 -6.81
C THR A 34 -6.09 0.16 -7.45
N LEU A 35 -5.18 1.10 -7.23
CA LEU A 35 -5.12 2.39 -7.92
C LEU A 35 -4.23 2.23 -9.15
N LEU A 36 -4.82 2.37 -10.33
CA LEU A 36 -4.16 2.36 -11.62
C LEU A 36 -4.04 3.79 -12.16
N GLY A 37 -3.15 4.01 -13.11
CA GLY A 37 -2.96 5.29 -13.77
C GLY A 37 -1.53 5.47 -14.26
N ARG A 38 -1.29 6.51 -15.02
CA ARG A 38 0.06 6.85 -15.54
C ARG A 38 0.93 7.49 -14.46
N ASN A 39 2.23 7.57 -14.71
CA ASN A 39 3.15 8.32 -13.83
C ASN A 39 2.70 9.77 -13.70
N GLY A 40 2.71 10.29 -12.48
CA GLY A 40 2.23 11.64 -12.18
C GLY A 40 0.70 11.78 -12.08
N ALA A 41 -0.09 10.71 -12.24
CA ALA A 41 -1.55 10.76 -12.13
C ALA A 41 -2.09 11.13 -10.73
N GLY A 42 -1.26 11.03 -9.67
CA GLY A 42 -1.68 11.32 -8.29
C GLY A 42 -1.83 10.09 -7.39
N ARG A 43 -1.51 8.89 -7.88
CA ARG A 43 -1.65 7.61 -7.14
C ARG A 43 -0.87 7.58 -5.83
N THR A 44 0.45 7.75 -5.88
CA THR A 44 1.34 7.86 -4.69
C THR A 44 0.91 9.00 -3.79
N THR A 45 0.51 10.14 -4.36
CA THR A 45 0.00 11.29 -3.59
C THR A 45 -1.26 10.91 -2.82
N THR A 46 -2.13 10.06 -3.38
CA THR A 46 -3.32 9.56 -2.67
C THR A 46 -2.91 8.74 -1.43
N LEU A 47 -1.96 7.80 -1.54
CA LEU A 47 -1.47 7.03 -0.38
C LEU A 47 -0.79 7.94 0.65
N ARG A 48 0.03 8.88 0.19
CA ARG A 48 0.69 9.87 1.07
C ARG A 48 -0.31 10.78 1.77
N ALA A 49 -1.38 11.20 1.08
CA ALA A 49 -2.44 12.00 1.68
C ALA A 49 -3.21 11.22 2.77
N ILE A 50 -3.50 9.94 2.55
CA ILE A 50 -4.10 9.06 3.56
C ILE A 50 -3.24 9.04 4.83
N MET A 51 -1.92 8.96 4.69
CA MET A 51 -0.97 8.93 5.82
C MET A 51 -0.67 10.31 6.43
N GLY A 52 -1.16 11.41 5.84
CA GLY A 52 -0.82 12.74 6.29
C GLY A 52 0.61 13.18 5.95
N LEU A 53 1.15 12.67 4.85
CA LEU A 53 2.52 12.93 4.38
C LEU A 53 2.58 13.96 3.24
N THR A 54 1.44 14.54 2.85
CA THR A 54 1.37 15.69 1.95
C THR A 54 1.38 16.99 2.75
N GLY A 55 1.47 18.13 2.08
CA GLY A 55 1.31 19.45 2.69
C GLY A 55 -0.13 19.70 3.18
N ALA A 56 -0.87 20.58 2.52
CA ALA A 56 -2.28 20.79 2.83
C ALA A 56 -3.16 19.65 2.29
N ARG A 57 -4.23 19.34 3.02
CA ARG A 57 -5.28 18.39 2.61
C ARG A 57 -6.64 18.99 2.91
N LYS A 58 -7.66 18.67 2.07
CA LYS A 58 -9.07 19.01 2.31
C LYS A 58 -9.95 17.83 1.91
N GLY A 59 -11.18 17.80 2.40
CA GLY A 59 -12.13 16.72 2.21
C GLY A 59 -12.30 15.88 3.47
N SER A 60 -12.54 14.58 3.32
CA SER A 60 -12.69 13.65 4.45
C SER A 60 -11.93 12.36 4.17
N ILE A 61 -11.18 11.88 5.15
CA ILE A 61 -10.53 10.57 5.15
C ILE A 61 -10.92 9.87 6.44
N LYS A 62 -11.68 8.79 6.34
CA LYS A 62 -12.08 7.99 7.50
C LYS A 62 -11.39 6.64 7.49
N VAL A 63 -10.68 6.36 8.56
CA VAL A 63 -10.05 5.07 8.84
C VAL A 63 -10.84 4.39 9.95
N HIS A 64 -11.45 3.24 9.65
CA HIS A 64 -12.35 2.55 10.57
C HIS A 64 -13.44 3.48 11.16
N GLY A 65 -13.95 4.40 10.35
CA GLY A 65 -14.95 5.39 10.75
C GLY A 65 -14.42 6.62 11.47
N SER A 66 -13.14 6.66 11.84
CA SER A 66 -12.49 7.82 12.49
C SER A 66 -11.98 8.81 11.45
N GLU A 67 -12.37 10.06 11.54
CA GLU A 67 -11.90 11.13 10.66
C GLU A 67 -10.40 11.43 10.92
N THR A 68 -9.61 11.52 9.84
CA THR A 68 -8.15 11.68 9.94
C THR A 68 -7.59 12.86 9.15
N ILE A 69 -8.43 13.67 8.50
CA ILE A 69 -7.98 14.74 7.58
C ILE A 69 -7.01 15.72 8.25
N ASP A 70 -7.25 16.08 9.50
CA ASP A 70 -6.40 17.00 10.28
C ASP A 70 -5.49 16.26 11.28
N MET A 71 -5.44 14.92 11.21
CA MET A 71 -4.69 14.11 12.17
C MET A 71 -3.22 14.04 11.77
N ALA A 72 -2.32 14.11 12.77
CA ALA A 72 -0.88 13.92 12.56
C ALA A 72 -0.56 12.47 12.14
N THR A 73 0.42 12.29 11.26
CA THR A 73 0.81 11.00 10.65
C THR A 73 0.99 9.86 11.67
N HIS A 74 1.68 10.11 12.78
CA HIS A 74 1.89 9.07 13.80
C HIS A 74 0.57 8.61 14.44
N ARG A 75 -0.42 9.49 14.61
CA ARG A 75 -1.74 9.14 15.13
C ARG A 75 -2.55 8.35 14.10
N ILE A 76 -2.42 8.71 12.81
CA ILE A 76 -3.04 7.97 11.69
C ILE A 76 -2.51 6.53 11.67
N ALA A 77 -1.18 6.34 11.76
CA ALA A 77 -0.57 5.01 11.80
C ALA A 77 -1.12 4.16 12.96
N HIS A 78 -1.36 4.75 14.13
CA HIS A 78 -1.92 4.06 15.28
C HIS A 78 -3.37 3.58 15.10
N LEU A 79 -4.07 4.05 14.06
CA LEU A 79 -5.39 3.50 13.69
C LEU A 79 -5.31 2.16 12.96
N GLY A 80 -4.12 1.63 12.74
CA GLY A 80 -3.89 0.34 12.09
C GLY A 80 -3.44 0.44 10.64
N LEU A 81 -2.90 1.60 10.19
CA LEU A 81 -2.36 1.74 8.85
C LEU A 81 -0.86 1.43 8.81
N GLY A 82 -0.47 0.62 7.83
CA GLY A 82 0.93 0.38 7.46
C GLY A 82 1.18 0.89 6.04
N TYR A 83 2.22 1.71 5.85
CA TYR A 83 2.59 2.26 4.55
C TYR A 83 3.95 1.72 4.10
N CYS A 84 3.99 1.12 2.92
CA CYS A 84 5.21 0.69 2.24
C CYS A 84 5.41 1.61 1.02
N PRO A 85 6.34 2.58 1.08
CA PRO A 85 6.63 3.46 -0.04
C PRO A 85 7.43 2.74 -1.13
N GLU A 86 7.42 3.29 -2.34
CA GLU A 86 8.21 2.86 -3.49
C GLU A 86 9.71 2.75 -3.15
N GLU A 87 10.25 3.74 -2.43
CA GLU A 87 11.66 3.81 -2.06
C GLU A 87 12.08 2.78 -0.98
N ARG A 88 11.17 1.88 -0.55
CA ARG A 88 11.39 0.81 0.44
C ARG A 88 11.79 1.30 1.84
N GLY A 89 12.53 2.38 1.95
CA GLY A 89 12.96 3.01 3.20
C GLY A 89 13.79 2.08 4.10
N ILE A 90 14.70 1.29 3.52
CA ILE A 90 15.59 0.40 4.27
C ILE A 90 16.79 1.20 4.80
N PHE A 91 17.09 1.02 6.09
CA PHE A 91 18.27 1.63 6.72
C PHE A 91 19.51 0.81 6.36
N ALA A 92 20.36 1.41 5.54
CA ALA A 92 21.50 0.77 4.89
C ALA A 92 22.51 0.15 5.87
N SER A 93 22.77 0.82 6.99
CA SER A 93 23.75 0.41 8.01
C SER A 93 23.22 -0.61 9.02
N LEU A 94 21.90 -0.74 9.14
CA LEU A 94 21.28 -1.69 10.04
C LEU A 94 21.17 -3.07 9.39
N THR A 95 21.24 -4.11 10.19
CA THR A 95 20.96 -5.49 9.76
C THR A 95 19.50 -5.65 9.35
N THR A 96 19.18 -6.75 8.66
CA THR A 96 17.80 -7.13 8.32
C THR A 96 16.92 -7.20 9.57
N GLU A 97 17.42 -7.83 10.65
CA GLU A 97 16.70 -7.98 11.91
C GLU A 97 16.48 -6.63 12.61
N GLU A 98 17.49 -5.78 12.67
CA GLU A 98 17.36 -4.42 13.22
C GLU A 98 16.39 -3.57 12.42
N ASN A 99 16.45 -3.61 11.08
CA ASN A 99 15.47 -2.97 10.21
C ASN A 99 14.04 -3.46 10.49
N LEU A 100 13.86 -4.78 10.63
CA LEU A 100 12.57 -5.39 10.93
C LEU A 100 11.99 -4.88 12.26
N HIS A 101 12.83 -4.63 13.24
CA HIS A 101 12.44 -4.26 14.59
C HIS A 101 12.28 -2.75 14.83
N LEU A 102 12.72 -1.91 13.88
CA LEU A 102 12.63 -0.45 14.02
C LEU A 102 11.22 0.08 14.29
N PRO A 103 10.17 -0.32 13.54
CA PRO A 103 8.84 0.16 13.84
C PRO A 103 8.32 -0.46 15.14
N PRO A 104 7.77 0.36 16.07
CA PRO A 104 7.14 -0.18 17.26
C PRO A 104 5.89 -0.99 16.91
N ARG A 105 5.53 -1.95 17.75
CA ARG A 105 4.23 -2.59 17.67
C ARG A 105 3.15 -1.58 18.09
N LEU A 106 2.04 -1.56 17.34
CA LEU A 106 0.92 -0.69 17.66
C LEU A 106 0.24 -1.18 18.94
N SER A 107 0.21 -0.33 19.95
CA SER A 107 -0.58 -0.58 21.16
C SER A 107 -2.07 -0.50 20.81
N GLY A 108 -2.78 -1.60 20.92
CA GLY A 108 -4.19 -1.69 20.53
C GLY A 108 -4.41 -1.84 19.02
N GLY A 109 -3.42 -2.34 18.29
CA GLY A 109 -3.53 -2.67 16.86
C GLY A 109 -4.71 -3.59 16.58
N ARG A 110 -5.35 -3.41 15.42
CA ARG A 110 -6.56 -4.17 15.04
C ARG A 110 -6.24 -5.55 14.50
N ALA A 111 -5.02 -5.75 13.96
CA ALA A 111 -4.49 -7.06 13.64
C ALA A 111 -3.52 -7.53 14.74
N THR A 112 -3.38 -8.83 14.88
CA THR A 112 -2.31 -9.40 15.70
C THR A 112 -0.97 -9.16 15.01
N PRO A 113 -0.01 -8.47 15.67
CA PRO A 113 1.32 -8.29 15.10
C PRO A 113 1.93 -9.63 14.71
N MET A 114 2.43 -9.76 13.48
CA MET A 114 3.13 -10.97 13.08
C MET A 114 4.40 -11.15 13.92
N SER A 115 4.61 -12.36 14.42
CA SER A 115 5.86 -12.73 15.06
C SER A 115 6.99 -12.83 14.03
N ASP A 116 8.23 -12.71 14.50
CA ASP A 116 9.40 -12.86 13.63
C ASP A 116 9.43 -14.25 12.96
N ALA A 117 8.96 -15.30 13.66
CA ALA A 117 8.84 -16.64 13.10
C ALA A 117 7.86 -16.69 11.92
N GLN A 118 6.70 -16.04 12.02
CA GLN A 118 5.71 -15.96 10.93
C GLN A 118 6.26 -15.15 9.75
N ILE A 119 6.97 -14.05 10.01
CA ILE A 119 7.62 -13.24 8.98
C ILE A 119 8.69 -14.04 8.25
N TYR A 120 9.55 -14.74 8.96
CA TYR A 120 10.60 -15.57 8.37
C TYR A 120 10.04 -16.81 7.65
N GLN A 121 8.90 -17.33 8.08
CA GLN A 121 8.18 -18.36 7.33
C GLN A 121 7.61 -17.82 6.02
N MET A 122 7.10 -16.58 6.02
CA MET A 122 6.58 -15.91 4.82
C MET A 122 7.71 -15.48 3.86
N PHE A 123 8.85 -15.07 4.40
CA PHE A 123 10.02 -14.58 3.67
C PHE A 123 11.31 -15.31 4.12
N PRO A 124 11.53 -16.59 3.70
CA PRO A 124 12.69 -17.37 4.13
C PRO A 124 14.03 -16.69 3.84
N ASN A 125 14.13 -15.96 2.72
CA ASN A 125 15.35 -15.21 2.37
C ASN A 125 15.73 -14.17 3.42
N LEU A 126 14.75 -13.56 4.11
CA LEU A 126 15.04 -12.62 5.19
C LEU A 126 15.61 -13.33 6.42
N ALA A 127 15.18 -14.58 6.71
CA ALA A 127 15.75 -15.39 7.77
C ALA A 127 17.23 -15.72 7.51
N GLU A 128 17.56 -16.13 6.28
CA GLU A 128 18.94 -16.42 5.86
C GLU A 128 19.85 -15.18 5.91
N ARG A 129 19.27 -14.01 5.70
CA ARG A 129 19.95 -12.70 5.66
C ARG A 129 19.78 -11.90 6.94
N ARG A 130 19.26 -12.48 8.04
CA ARG A 130 18.88 -11.72 9.25
C ARG A 130 20.00 -10.83 9.81
N HIS A 131 21.25 -11.26 9.71
CA HIS A 131 22.43 -10.51 10.17
C HIS A 131 23.14 -9.71 9.07
N SER A 132 22.62 -9.74 7.82
CA SER A 132 23.19 -8.98 6.72
C SER A 132 22.77 -7.52 6.82
N PRO A 133 23.67 -6.54 6.60
CA PRO A 133 23.29 -5.14 6.53
C PRO A 133 22.39 -4.87 5.32
N GLY A 134 21.52 -3.85 5.43
CA GLY A 134 20.56 -3.48 4.39
C GLY A 134 21.17 -3.23 3.02
N THR A 135 22.44 -2.76 2.98
CA THR A 135 23.21 -2.56 1.75
C THR A 135 23.52 -3.85 0.99
N ARG A 136 23.51 -5.01 1.64
CA ARG A 136 23.78 -6.31 1.02
C ARG A 136 22.54 -7.07 0.58
N LEU A 137 21.36 -6.51 0.82
CA LEU A 137 20.11 -7.07 0.37
C LEU A 137 19.86 -6.71 -1.11
N SER A 138 19.42 -7.69 -1.89
CA SER A 138 18.87 -7.44 -3.23
C SER A 138 17.65 -6.53 -3.16
N GLY A 139 17.28 -5.90 -4.27
CA GLY A 139 16.06 -5.07 -4.34
C GLY A 139 14.80 -5.81 -3.91
N GLY A 140 14.68 -7.10 -4.25
CA GLY A 140 13.56 -7.93 -3.83
C GLY A 140 13.57 -8.25 -2.32
N GLU A 141 14.73 -8.52 -1.73
CA GLU A 141 14.85 -8.71 -0.28
C GLU A 141 14.56 -7.44 0.50
N GLN A 142 14.98 -6.28 -0.01
CA GLN A 142 14.63 -4.98 0.56
C GLN A 142 13.12 -4.72 0.51
N GLN A 143 12.46 -5.07 -0.61
CA GLN A 143 11.00 -4.94 -0.75
C GLN A 143 10.25 -5.84 0.23
N MET A 144 10.66 -7.11 0.33
CA MET A 144 10.09 -8.04 1.32
C MET A 144 10.28 -7.53 2.75
N LEU A 145 11.46 -6.99 3.08
CA LEU A 145 11.74 -6.40 4.39
C LEU A 145 10.88 -5.16 4.68
N ALA A 146 10.65 -4.30 3.68
CA ALA A 146 9.79 -3.13 3.82
C ALA A 146 8.34 -3.53 4.18
N VAL A 147 7.80 -4.54 3.51
CA VAL A 147 6.47 -5.09 3.85
C VAL A 147 6.48 -5.80 5.20
N ALA A 148 7.49 -6.62 5.48
CA ALA A 148 7.62 -7.34 6.75
C ALA A 148 7.59 -6.39 7.97
N ARG A 149 8.23 -5.22 7.87
CA ARG A 149 8.22 -4.21 8.94
C ARG A 149 6.81 -3.77 9.31
N ILE A 150 5.94 -3.51 8.33
CA ILE A 150 4.56 -3.07 8.60
C ILE A 150 3.68 -4.20 9.13
N LEU A 151 3.89 -5.45 8.67
CA LEU A 151 3.17 -6.61 9.18
C LEU A 151 3.48 -6.87 10.67
N ARG A 152 4.72 -6.60 11.07
CA ARG A 152 5.16 -6.73 12.47
C ARG A 152 4.52 -5.70 13.41
N THR A 153 4.03 -4.56 12.88
CA THR A 153 3.40 -3.53 13.72
C THR A 153 2.01 -3.90 14.22
N GLY A 154 1.29 -4.79 13.52
CA GLY A 154 -0.13 -5.08 13.78
C GLY A 154 -1.08 -4.16 13.01
N ALA A 155 -0.60 -3.53 11.93
CA ALA A 155 -1.46 -2.84 10.97
C ALA A 155 -2.40 -3.84 10.28
N ASP A 156 -3.66 -3.45 10.05
CA ASP A 156 -4.69 -4.25 9.36
C ASP A 156 -5.11 -3.63 8.01
N ILE A 157 -4.71 -2.38 7.76
CA ILE A 157 -4.83 -1.73 6.46
C ILE A 157 -3.41 -1.48 5.93
N LEU A 158 -3.10 -2.05 4.77
CA LEU A 158 -1.79 -1.91 4.13
C LEU A 158 -1.90 -1.00 2.92
N LEU A 159 -1.09 0.04 2.88
CA LEU A 159 -0.92 0.93 1.75
C LEU A 159 0.40 0.56 1.07
N LEU A 160 0.34 0.02 -0.15
CA LEU A 160 1.50 -0.53 -0.88
C LEU A 160 1.72 0.29 -2.16
N ASP A 161 2.87 0.93 -2.27
CA ASP A 161 3.21 1.85 -3.36
C ASP A 161 4.24 1.22 -4.29
N GLU A 162 3.79 0.79 -5.49
CA GLU A 162 4.60 0.23 -6.58
C GLU A 162 5.58 -0.89 -6.14
N ILE A 163 5.07 -1.82 -5.33
CA ILE A 163 5.91 -2.85 -4.69
C ILE A 163 6.46 -3.89 -5.65
N SER A 164 5.95 -3.99 -6.87
CA SER A 164 6.40 -4.96 -7.89
C SER A 164 7.45 -4.37 -8.86
N GLU A 165 7.69 -3.04 -8.82
CA GLU A 165 8.50 -2.37 -9.82
C GLU A 165 9.99 -2.75 -9.75
N GLY A 166 10.59 -2.99 -10.93
CA GLY A 166 12.02 -3.29 -11.07
C GLY A 166 12.47 -4.61 -10.44
N LEU A 167 11.54 -5.50 -10.09
CA LEU A 167 11.85 -6.77 -9.44
C LEU A 167 11.86 -7.95 -10.40
N ALA A 168 12.68 -8.95 -10.09
CA ALA A 168 12.71 -10.20 -10.82
C ALA A 168 11.36 -10.94 -10.72
N PRO A 169 10.91 -11.66 -11.79
CA PRO A 169 9.62 -12.32 -11.82
C PRO A 169 9.34 -13.26 -10.64
N VAL A 170 10.36 -13.94 -10.13
CA VAL A 170 10.24 -14.83 -8.96
C VAL A 170 9.88 -14.06 -7.68
N ILE A 171 10.39 -12.85 -7.52
CA ILE A 171 10.06 -11.97 -6.38
C ILE A 171 8.63 -11.44 -6.52
N VAL A 172 8.24 -11.00 -7.72
CA VAL A 172 6.88 -10.54 -8.02
C VAL A 172 5.86 -11.64 -7.69
N GLN A 173 6.14 -12.90 -8.05
CA GLN A 173 5.30 -14.05 -7.67
C GLN A 173 5.25 -14.28 -6.16
N THR A 174 6.35 -14.06 -5.45
CA THR A 174 6.39 -14.17 -3.98
C THR A 174 5.52 -13.10 -3.32
N LEU A 175 5.59 -11.85 -3.81
CA LEU A 175 4.73 -10.76 -3.36
C LEU A 175 3.25 -11.02 -3.67
N ALA A 176 2.93 -11.57 -4.84
CA ALA A 176 1.55 -11.95 -5.17
C ALA A 176 0.99 -13.00 -4.20
N ARG A 177 1.77 -14.06 -3.90
CA ARG A 177 1.39 -15.07 -2.89
C ARG A 177 1.21 -14.47 -1.51
N MET A 178 2.08 -13.55 -1.10
CA MET A 178 1.96 -12.81 0.15
C MET A 178 0.64 -12.03 0.20
N ILE A 179 0.33 -11.20 -0.81
CA ILE A 179 -0.92 -10.42 -0.86
C ILE A 179 -2.14 -11.35 -0.77
N THR A 180 -2.14 -12.46 -1.51
CA THR A 180 -3.23 -13.44 -1.45
C THR A 180 -3.38 -14.03 -0.04
N ALA A 181 -2.28 -14.38 0.62
CA ALA A 181 -2.30 -14.91 1.98
C ALA A 181 -2.79 -13.88 3.01
N LEU A 182 -2.35 -12.62 2.88
CA LEU A 182 -2.80 -11.52 3.75
C LEU A 182 -4.29 -11.22 3.57
N LYS A 183 -4.77 -11.19 2.32
CA LYS A 183 -6.20 -11.04 2.01
C LYS A 183 -7.02 -12.15 2.66
N ALA A 184 -6.59 -13.40 2.56
CA ALA A 184 -7.25 -14.55 3.19
C ALA A 184 -7.28 -14.45 4.73
N GLN A 185 -6.32 -13.74 5.34
CA GLN A 185 -6.27 -13.43 6.78
C GLN A 185 -7.11 -12.19 7.17
N GLY A 186 -7.77 -11.54 6.20
CA GLY A 186 -8.66 -10.40 6.44
C GLY A 186 -7.97 -9.04 6.46
N TYR A 187 -6.72 -8.94 6.00
CA TYR A 187 -6.08 -7.65 5.78
C TYR A 187 -6.78 -6.88 4.67
N THR A 188 -6.93 -5.58 4.86
CA THR A 188 -7.38 -4.64 3.83
C THR A 188 -6.16 -4.06 3.14
N ILE A 189 -6.16 -4.04 1.80
CA ILE A 189 -4.98 -3.61 1.05
C ILE A 189 -5.40 -2.55 0.03
N VAL A 190 -4.70 -1.42 0.03
CA VAL A 190 -4.76 -0.43 -1.05
C VAL A 190 -3.39 -0.41 -1.70
N MET A 191 -3.32 -0.81 -2.95
CA MET A 191 -2.04 -0.80 -3.68
C MET A 191 -2.10 0.13 -4.87
N VAL A 192 -0.99 0.81 -5.11
CA VAL A 192 -0.69 1.56 -6.32
C VAL A 192 0.20 0.67 -7.17
N GLU A 193 -0.16 0.45 -8.43
CA GLU A 193 0.62 -0.39 -9.35
C GLU A 193 0.54 0.12 -10.78
N GLN A 194 1.66 0.02 -11.48
CA GLN A 194 1.72 0.15 -12.95
C GLN A 194 1.63 -1.24 -13.61
N ASN A 195 2.17 -2.26 -12.95
CA ASN A 195 2.17 -3.62 -13.46
C ASN A 195 0.77 -4.22 -13.35
N PHE A 196 -0.06 -3.94 -14.35
CA PHE A 196 -1.43 -4.44 -14.40
C PHE A 196 -1.50 -5.98 -14.33
N ARG A 197 -0.53 -6.70 -14.96
CA ARG A 197 -0.49 -8.17 -14.91
C ARG A 197 -0.26 -8.71 -13.50
N PHE A 198 0.45 -7.95 -12.66
CA PHE A 198 0.62 -8.27 -11.25
C PHE A 198 -0.65 -7.94 -10.45
N ALA A 199 -1.24 -6.78 -10.69
CA ALA A 199 -2.39 -6.30 -9.92
C ALA A 199 -3.70 -7.03 -10.22
N ALA A 200 -3.95 -7.36 -11.49
CA ALA A 200 -5.23 -7.89 -11.95
C ALA A 200 -5.73 -9.13 -11.21
N PRO A 201 -4.91 -10.18 -10.95
CA PRO A 201 -5.37 -11.37 -10.24
C PRO A 201 -5.56 -11.17 -8.71
N LEU A 202 -5.11 -10.06 -8.15
CA LEU A 202 -5.10 -9.80 -6.71
C LEU A 202 -6.25 -8.90 -6.26
N ALA A 203 -6.65 -7.95 -7.12
CA ALA A 203 -7.62 -6.92 -6.80
C ALA A 203 -9.06 -7.44 -6.73
N ASP A 204 -9.86 -6.84 -5.85
CA ASP A 204 -11.33 -6.95 -5.84
C ASP A 204 -11.96 -5.78 -6.57
N HIS A 205 -11.31 -4.63 -6.55
CA HIS A 205 -11.79 -3.39 -7.15
C HIS A 205 -10.64 -2.59 -7.74
N PHE A 206 -10.91 -1.90 -8.84
CA PHE A 206 -9.97 -1.02 -9.52
C PHE A 206 -10.48 0.40 -9.53
N ILE A 207 -9.58 1.34 -9.33
CA ILE A 207 -9.79 2.77 -9.55
C ILE A 207 -8.69 3.26 -10.48
N VAL A 208 -9.07 3.95 -11.55
CA VAL A 208 -8.12 4.59 -12.45
C VAL A 208 -8.07 6.08 -12.11
N VAL A 209 -6.87 6.55 -11.83
CA VAL A 209 -6.59 7.95 -11.52
C VAL A 209 -5.88 8.60 -12.70
N GLU A 210 -6.33 9.77 -13.09
CA GLU A 210 -5.72 10.62 -14.11
C GLU A 210 -5.79 12.08 -13.67
N HIS A 211 -4.69 12.80 -13.76
CA HIS A 211 -4.59 14.22 -13.37
C HIS A 211 -5.18 14.56 -12.00
N GLY A 212 -5.01 13.65 -11.02
CA GLY A 212 -5.50 13.83 -9.66
C GLY A 212 -7.00 13.58 -9.45
N GLU A 213 -7.69 13.03 -10.44
CA GLU A 213 -9.11 12.70 -10.40
C GLU A 213 -9.35 11.20 -10.63
N VAL A 214 -10.47 10.67 -10.14
CA VAL A 214 -10.92 9.31 -10.45
C VAL A 214 -11.70 9.36 -11.77
N VAL A 215 -11.16 8.72 -12.81
CA VAL A 215 -11.79 8.66 -14.14
C VAL A 215 -12.56 7.36 -14.37
N GLU A 216 -12.21 6.28 -13.66
CA GLU A 216 -12.92 5.00 -13.69
C GLU A 216 -12.88 4.32 -12.33
N SER A 217 -13.95 3.57 -12.01
CA SER A 217 -14.05 2.75 -10.80
C SER A 217 -14.93 1.56 -11.10
N PHE A 218 -14.42 0.32 -10.92
CA PHE A 218 -15.13 -0.90 -11.28
C PHE A 218 -14.64 -2.11 -10.47
N ALA A 219 -15.51 -3.10 -10.29
CA ALA A 219 -15.17 -4.36 -9.64
C ALA A 219 -14.31 -5.25 -10.56
N ALA A 220 -13.48 -6.11 -9.98
CA ALA A 220 -12.61 -7.03 -10.74
C ALA A 220 -13.39 -7.93 -11.71
N ALA A 221 -14.64 -8.28 -11.39
CA ALA A 221 -15.51 -9.05 -12.26
C ALA A 221 -15.86 -8.32 -13.60
N GLU A 222 -15.78 -7.00 -13.63
CA GLU A 222 -16.07 -6.17 -14.80
C GLU A 222 -14.83 -5.98 -15.69
N LEU A 223 -13.67 -6.45 -15.24
CA LEU A 223 -12.39 -6.26 -15.94
C LEU A 223 -12.42 -6.67 -17.42
N PRO A 224 -13.00 -7.82 -17.83
CA PRO A 224 -13.05 -8.19 -19.26
C PRO A 224 -13.79 -7.17 -20.13
N ALA A 225 -14.85 -6.54 -19.59
CA ALA A 225 -15.62 -5.51 -20.30
C ALA A 225 -14.91 -4.15 -20.33
N LYS A 226 -13.98 -3.91 -19.39
CA LYS A 226 -13.26 -2.63 -19.26
C LYS A 226 -11.87 -2.65 -19.90
N GLN A 227 -11.40 -3.80 -20.41
CA GLN A 227 -10.03 -3.99 -20.92
C GLN A 227 -9.65 -2.95 -21.96
N ALA A 228 -10.46 -2.76 -23.01
CA ALA A 228 -10.17 -1.81 -24.09
C ALA A 228 -10.00 -0.37 -23.58
N LYS A 229 -10.84 0.04 -22.61
CA LYS A 229 -10.73 1.37 -22.00
C LYS A 229 -9.50 1.52 -21.12
N LEU A 230 -9.12 0.44 -20.42
CA LEU A 230 -7.89 0.43 -19.62
C LEU A 230 -6.64 0.53 -20.49
N ASP A 231 -6.60 -0.18 -21.62
CA ASP A 231 -5.49 -0.13 -22.58
C ASP A 231 -5.31 1.31 -23.12
N GLU A 232 -6.42 2.05 -23.37
CA GLU A 232 -6.38 3.46 -23.75
C GLU A 232 -5.84 4.35 -22.61
N LEU A 233 -6.40 4.22 -21.39
CA LEU A 233 -6.05 5.05 -20.24
C LEU A 233 -4.62 4.80 -19.74
N LEU A 234 -4.17 3.54 -19.77
CA LEU A 234 -2.84 3.15 -19.29
C LEU A 234 -1.78 3.20 -20.39
N SER A 235 -2.19 3.32 -21.67
CA SER A 235 -1.29 3.27 -22.85
C SER A 235 -0.46 2.00 -22.92
N VAL A 236 -1.10 0.84 -22.72
CA VAL A 236 -0.48 -0.50 -22.81
C VAL A 236 -0.72 -1.08 -24.20
#